data_eea44a575d32b1c1abdcb0b17024ee70
#
_entry.id   eea44a575d32b1c1abdcb0b17024ee70
#
_cell.length_a   1.000
_cell.length_b   1.000
_cell.length_c   1.000
_cell.angle_alpha   90.00
_cell.angle_beta   90.00
_cell.angle_gamma   90.00
#
_symmetry.space_group_name_H-M   'P 1'
#
loop_
_entity.id
_entity.type
_entity.pdbx_description
1 polymer ?
#
loop_
_entity_poly.entity_id
_entity_poly.type
_entity_poly.pdbx_seq_one_letter_code
_entity_poly.pdbx_strand_id
1 'polypeptide(L)'
;HNVLDILHKMRNLETGYDNRDKEPTWSQTFGLSQRERLTAASAESYHDALERTLRSRLIYRLEQQIQSSLSDPAVVYEALKVYLMLGGNAPKVDDDFIISWMVRDWEDNLYRGAANKAGRDELEKHLRAMLDLGKDRTPEITLNNSLVTSARQTLVRLSLADRAFSMIKGQAPSAGLVDWSITDAGGLDTANVFETVDGSPIEDVTIPGLYTYTGFQAYFLDQLAAVADNLQAENWVLGEEGKASVDQQFAVLGRNLLDMYRKEFTAAWEELFGKVRLKRMSADKPQYLAIAAASSADSPIRRLIDSVNRETRLTAELPA
;
A
#
# COMPACT_ATOMS: atom_id res chain seq x y z
N HIS A 1 -13.71 15.15 16.07
CA HIS A 1 -12.40 15.54 16.58
C HIS A 1 -11.56 14.34 16.97
N ASN A 2 -10.39 14.37 16.78
CA ASN A 2 -9.52 13.62 15.96
C ASN A 2 -8.72 12.68 16.85
N VAL A 3 -8.84 11.38 16.63
CA VAL A 3 -7.99 10.36 17.28
C VAL A 3 -6.52 10.74 17.12
N LEU A 4 -6.15 11.28 15.98
CA LEU A 4 -4.80 11.76 15.71
C LEU A 4 -4.36 12.83 16.70
N ASP A 5 -5.23 13.80 17.06
CA ASP A 5 -4.90 14.83 18.06
C ASP A 5 -4.69 14.25 19.47
N ILE A 6 -5.47 13.22 19.82
CA ILE A 6 -5.32 12.54 21.11
C ILE A 6 -4.02 11.75 21.14
N LEU A 7 -3.75 10.95 20.11
CA LEU A 7 -2.54 10.15 19.99
C LEU A 7 -1.28 11.03 19.96
N HIS A 8 -1.35 12.16 19.26
CA HIS A 8 -0.26 13.16 19.21
C HIS A 8 0.05 13.74 20.59
N LYS A 9 -0.99 14.13 21.32
CA LYS A 9 -0.81 14.69 22.66
C LYS A 9 -0.22 13.67 23.61
N MET A 10 -0.66 12.42 23.56
CA MET A 10 -0.14 11.35 24.42
C MET A 10 1.30 10.99 24.07
N ARG A 11 1.64 10.88 22.79
CA ARG A 11 3.04 10.67 22.34
C ARG A 11 3.95 11.82 22.74
N ASN A 12 3.47 13.06 22.61
CA ASN A 12 4.27 14.22 23.02
C ASN A 12 4.49 14.28 24.55
N LEU A 13 3.55 13.80 25.35
CA LEU A 13 3.73 13.63 26.79
C LEU A 13 4.79 12.56 27.08
N GLU A 14 4.69 11.39 26.47
CA GLU A 14 5.68 10.31 26.59
C GLU A 14 7.08 10.79 26.22
N THR A 15 7.26 11.34 25.03
CA THR A 15 8.54 11.87 24.54
C THR A 15 9.06 12.99 25.41
N GLY A 16 8.17 13.85 25.91
CA GLY A 16 8.56 14.96 26.80
C GLY A 16 9.11 14.46 28.15
N TYR A 17 8.52 13.43 28.73
CA TYR A 17 9.01 12.84 29.97
C TYR A 17 10.28 12.02 29.74
N ASP A 18 10.36 11.19 28.68
CA ASP A 18 11.56 10.42 28.32
C ASP A 18 12.77 11.34 28.07
N ASN A 19 12.60 12.45 27.38
CA ASN A 19 13.68 13.43 27.16
C ASN A 19 14.13 14.11 28.44
N ARG A 20 13.24 14.37 29.39
CA ARG A 20 13.59 14.94 30.71
C ARG A 20 14.37 13.97 31.57
N ASP A 21 14.16 12.67 31.43
CA ASP A 21 14.90 11.65 32.17
C ASP A 21 16.35 11.52 31.66
N LYS A 22 16.60 11.87 30.40
CA LYS A 22 17.95 11.87 29.78
C LYS A 22 18.81 13.08 30.16
N GLU A 23 18.23 14.13 30.75
CA GLU A 23 18.96 15.31 31.21
C GLU A 23 19.21 15.25 32.73
N PRO A 24 20.44 14.90 33.22
CA PRO A 24 20.75 14.84 34.63
C PRO A 24 20.84 16.26 35.21
N THR A 25 19.84 16.70 35.93
CA THR A 25 19.92 17.92 36.75
C THR A 25 20.33 17.54 38.16
N TRP A 26 21.53 17.91 38.58
CA TRP A 26 22.13 17.63 39.88
C TRP A 26 21.32 18.16 41.09
N SER A 27 20.40 19.10 40.85
CA SER A 27 19.51 19.68 41.86
C SER A 27 18.35 18.78 42.30
N GLN A 28 18.22 17.56 41.78
CA GLN A 28 17.02 16.70 41.95
C GLN A 28 17.28 15.45 42.81
N THR A 29 18.43 15.37 43.47
CA THR A 29 18.91 14.18 44.24
C THR A 29 18.30 14.07 45.64
N PHE A 30 17.22 14.77 45.98
CA PHE A 30 16.62 14.69 47.32
C PHE A 30 15.53 13.63 47.47
N GLY A 31 15.55 12.52 46.75
CA GLY A 31 14.76 11.33 47.03
C GLY A 31 13.23 11.43 46.76
N LEU A 32 12.75 12.54 46.19
CA LEU A 32 11.36 12.80 45.85
C LEU A 32 11.04 12.81 44.37
N SER A 33 11.98 12.37 43.53
CA SER A 33 11.77 12.33 42.08
C SER A 33 10.76 11.24 41.72
N GLN A 34 9.56 11.67 41.30
CA GLN A 34 8.54 10.77 40.71
C GLN A 34 8.73 10.64 39.20
N ARG A 35 9.87 11.02 38.65
CA ARG A 35 10.14 11.06 37.19
C ARG A 35 9.92 9.70 36.53
N GLU A 36 10.60 8.66 37.02
CA GLU A 36 10.46 7.30 36.47
C GLU A 36 9.01 6.83 36.47
N ARG A 37 8.25 7.18 37.51
CA ARG A 37 6.82 6.84 37.56
C ARG A 37 6.00 7.63 36.55
N LEU A 38 6.33 8.91 36.30
CA LEU A 38 5.64 9.75 35.33
C LEU A 38 5.99 9.34 33.90
N THR A 39 7.23 9.00 33.65
CA THR A 39 7.65 8.46 32.34
C THR A 39 6.97 7.14 32.05
N ALA A 40 6.97 6.20 32.99
CA ALA A 40 6.27 4.92 32.86
C ALA A 40 4.76 5.11 32.68
N ALA A 41 4.11 5.99 33.45
CA ALA A 41 2.68 6.25 33.35
C ALA A 41 2.30 6.95 32.03
N SER A 42 3.15 7.84 31.50
CA SER A 42 2.92 8.49 30.20
C SER A 42 3.04 7.50 29.05
N ALA A 43 4.04 6.62 29.09
CA ALA A 43 4.20 5.53 28.14
C ALA A 43 3.00 4.57 28.18
N GLU A 44 2.59 4.14 29.37
CA GLU A 44 1.43 3.27 29.54
C GLU A 44 0.15 3.92 29.02
N SER A 45 -0.06 5.22 29.28
CA SER A 45 -1.20 5.96 28.76
C SER A 45 -1.24 6.05 27.22
N TYR A 46 -0.07 6.24 26.60
CA TYR A 46 0.02 6.24 25.15
C TYR A 46 -0.23 4.84 24.58
N HIS A 47 0.34 3.81 25.17
CA HIS A 47 0.11 2.42 24.80
C HIS A 47 -1.37 2.03 24.91
N ASP A 48 -2.03 2.38 26.02
CA ASP A 48 -3.48 2.18 26.19
C ASP A 48 -4.31 2.92 25.14
N ALA A 49 -3.89 4.12 24.75
CA ALA A 49 -4.58 4.86 23.68
C ALA A 49 -4.41 4.20 22.31
N LEU A 50 -3.22 3.68 21.99
CA LEU A 50 -2.99 2.92 20.77
C LEU A 50 -3.88 1.68 20.72
N GLU A 51 -3.90 0.88 21.79
CA GLU A 51 -4.67 -0.35 21.85
C GLU A 51 -6.18 -0.12 21.89
N ARG A 52 -6.66 0.73 22.77
CA ARG A 52 -8.11 0.91 22.95
C ARG A 52 -8.74 1.83 21.93
N THR A 53 -7.99 2.80 21.40
CA THR A 53 -8.56 3.79 20.50
C THR A 53 -8.19 3.53 19.06
N LEU A 54 -6.87 3.37 18.74
CA LEU A 54 -6.45 3.18 17.38
C LEU A 54 -6.85 1.79 16.87
N ARG A 55 -6.44 0.72 17.54
CA ARG A 55 -6.75 -0.66 17.13
C ARG A 55 -8.25 -0.88 16.95
N SER A 56 -9.08 -0.43 17.90
CA SER A 56 -10.54 -0.58 17.81
C SER A 56 -11.11 0.13 16.57
N ARG A 57 -10.58 1.29 16.22
CA ARG A 57 -11.00 2.02 15.00
C ARG A 57 -10.54 1.36 13.72
N LEU A 58 -9.34 0.78 13.69
CA LEU A 58 -8.86 0.01 12.56
C LEU A 58 -9.71 -1.24 12.34
N ILE A 59 -10.04 -1.97 13.42
CA ILE A 59 -10.95 -3.12 13.37
C ILE A 59 -12.31 -2.71 12.81
N TYR A 60 -12.91 -1.65 13.35
CA TYR A 60 -14.20 -1.14 12.85
C TYR A 60 -14.14 -0.72 11.38
N ARG A 61 -13.05 -0.06 10.96
CA ARG A 61 -12.84 0.32 9.56
C ARG A 61 -12.76 -0.90 8.65
N LEU A 62 -12.05 -1.95 9.07
CA LEU A 62 -11.94 -3.21 8.35
C LEU A 62 -13.28 -3.92 8.23
N GLU A 63 -14.09 -3.94 9.30
CA GLU A 63 -15.45 -4.49 9.25
C GLU A 63 -16.33 -3.77 8.22
N GLN A 64 -16.29 -2.43 8.19
CA GLN A 64 -16.99 -1.65 7.18
C GLN A 64 -16.50 -1.97 5.76
N GLN A 65 -15.18 -2.07 5.57
CA GLN A 65 -14.59 -2.37 4.27
C GLN A 65 -14.98 -3.76 3.78
N ILE A 66 -14.88 -4.78 4.65
CA ILE A 66 -15.29 -6.15 4.33
C ILE A 66 -16.79 -6.15 3.97
N GLN A 67 -17.63 -5.54 4.80
CA GLN A 67 -19.07 -5.55 4.58
C GLN A 67 -19.49 -4.84 3.30
N SER A 68 -18.88 -3.71 2.96
CA SER A 68 -19.17 -2.97 1.74
C SER A 68 -18.64 -3.65 0.47
N SER A 69 -17.65 -4.52 0.61
CA SER A 69 -16.95 -5.16 -0.51
C SER A 69 -17.25 -6.65 -0.68
N LEU A 70 -18.30 -7.19 -0.04
CA LEU A 70 -18.67 -8.61 -0.14
C LEU A 70 -18.96 -9.08 -1.58
N SER A 71 -19.20 -8.17 -2.51
CA SER A 71 -19.33 -8.47 -3.95
C SER A 71 -17.98 -8.52 -4.68
N ASP A 72 -16.91 -8.03 -4.06
CA ASP A 72 -15.53 -8.03 -4.61
C ASP A 72 -14.63 -8.92 -3.78
N PRO A 73 -14.48 -10.20 -4.16
CA PRO A 73 -13.69 -11.15 -3.38
C PRO A 73 -12.20 -10.76 -3.22
N ALA A 74 -11.61 -10.04 -4.18
CA ALA A 74 -10.21 -9.64 -4.10
C ALA A 74 -10.00 -8.62 -2.96
N VAL A 75 -10.85 -7.61 -2.89
CA VAL A 75 -10.84 -6.61 -1.81
C VAL A 75 -11.14 -7.25 -0.46
N VAL A 76 -12.13 -8.17 -0.42
CA VAL A 76 -12.48 -8.92 0.81
C VAL A 76 -11.30 -9.74 1.32
N TYR A 77 -10.54 -10.39 0.44
CA TYR A 77 -9.40 -11.22 0.84
C TYR A 77 -8.35 -10.42 1.62
N GLU A 78 -7.89 -9.32 1.06
CA GLU A 78 -6.88 -8.48 1.69
C GLU A 78 -7.38 -7.88 3.01
N ALA A 79 -8.60 -7.34 3.02
CA ALA A 79 -9.20 -6.74 4.20
C ALA A 79 -9.42 -7.79 5.31
N LEU A 80 -9.88 -9.00 4.96
CA LEU A 80 -10.05 -10.10 5.91
C LEU A 80 -8.72 -10.56 6.50
N LYS A 81 -7.67 -10.65 5.69
CA LYS A 81 -6.32 -11.01 6.15
C LYS A 81 -5.83 -10.02 7.20
N VAL A 82 -5.90 -8.71 6.92
CA VAL A 82 -5.53 -7.65 7.89
C VAL A 82 -6.41 -7.73 9.14
N TYR A 83 -7.71 -7.94 8.98
CA TYR A 83 -8.67 -8.04 10.09
C TYR A 83 -8.34 -9.19 11.05
N LEU A 84 -8.03 -10.37 10.48
CA LEU A 84 -7.64 -11.54 11.28
C LEU A 84 -6.27 -11.36 11.97
N MET A 85 -5.31 -10.72 11.30
CA MET A 85 -4.01 -10.41 11.92
C MET A 85 -4.14 -9.43 13.07
N LEU A 86 -4.86 -8.33 12.91
CA LEU A 86 -5.10 -7.35 13.97
C LEU A 86 -5.95 -7.90 15.12
N GLY A 87 -6.80 -8.89 14.86
CA GLY A 87 -7.62 -9.57 15.85
C GLY A 87 -6.93 -10.73 16.57
N GLY A 88 -5.65 -11.00 16.28
CA GLY A 88 -4.92 -12.10 16.93
C GLY A 88 -5.27 -13.50 16.43
N ASN A 89 -6.00 -13.62 15.32
CA ASN A 89 -6.46 -14.90 14.76
C ASN A 89 -5.55 -15.43 13.62
N ALA A 90 -4.41 -14.78 13.38
CA ALA A 90 -3.43 -15.20 12.41
C ALA A 90 -2.30 -16.01 13.06
N PRO A 91 -1.76 -17.07 12.42
CA PRO A 91 -0.63 -17.83 12.94
C PRO A 91 0.66 -17.00 12.96
N LYS A 92 0.76 -16.01 12.08
CA LYS A 92 1.85 -15.04 12.01
C LYS A 92 1.30 -13.68 11.60
N VAL A 93 1.76 -12.63 12.25
CA VAL A 93 1.42 -11.25 11.90
C VAL A 93 2.50 -10.73 10.94
N ASP A 94 2.06 -10.10 9.86
CA ASP A 94 2.90 -9.41 8.88
C ASP A 94 2.65 -7.91 9.02
N ASP A 95 3.52 -7.26 9.79
CA ASP A 95 3.38 -5.83 10.12
C ASP A 95 3.46 -4.95 8.87
N ASP A 96 4.36 -5.28 7.92
CA ASP A 96 4.54 -4.51 6.70
C ASP A 96 3.31 -4.62 5.78
N PHE A 97 2.70 -5.78 5.70
CA PHE A 97 1.45 -5.96 4.97
C PHE A 97 0.31 -5.14 5.59
N ILE A 98 0.16 -5.18 6.93
CA ILE A 98 -0.85 -4.38 7.64
C ILE A 98 -0.65 -2.89 7.35
N ILE A 99 0.58 -2.39 7.48
CA ILE A 99 0.92 -0.99 7.28
C ILE A 99 0.61 -0.57 5.84
N SER A 100 1.10 -1.31 4.85
CA SER A 100 0.90 -1.03 3.44
C SER A 100 -0.58 -0.98 3.06
N TRP A 101 -1.35 -1.93 3.57
CA TRP A 101 -2.80 -1.98 3.34
C TRP A 101 -3.53 -0.80 3.96
N MET A 102 -3.22 -0.47 5.21
CA MET A 102 -3.84 0.64 5.93
C MET A 102 -3.52 2.00 5.30
N VAL A 103 -2.25 2.23 4.94
CA VAL A 103 -1.83 3.48 4.28
C VAL A 103 -2.57 3.66 2.95
N ARG A 104 -2.67 2.60 2.15
CA ARG A 104 -3.42 2.61 0.89
C ARG A 104 -4.92 2.91 1.13
N ASP A 105 -5.57 2.25 2.11
CA ASP A 105 -6.98 2.54 2.43
C ASP A 105 -7.19 4.00 2.87
N TRP A 106 -6.26 4.55 3.64
CA TRP A 106 -6.34 5.97 4.04
C TRP A 106 -6.17 6.91 2.85
N GLU A 107 -5.28 6.59 1.92
CA GLU A 107 -5.03 7.40 0.73
C GLU A 107 -6.20 7.36 -0.25
N ASP A 108 -6.73 6.17 -0.51
CA ASP A 108 -7.77 5.95 -1.51
C ASP A 108 -9.17 6.34 -1.00
N ASN A 109 -9.44 6.15 0.30
CA ASN A 109 -10.80 6.21 0.82
C ASN A 109 -11.05 7.28 1.89
N LEU A 110 -10.13 7.53 2.82
CA LEU A 110 -10.40 8.35 4.00
C LEU A 110 -9.73 9.73 3.98
N TYR A 111 -8.47 9.78 3.61
CA TYR A 111 -7.63 11.00 3.69
C TYR A 111 -6.97 11.28 2.34
N ARG A 112 -7.78 11.44 1.31
CA ARG A 112 -7.35 11.62 -0.07
C ARG A 112 -6.55 12.90 -0.29
N GLY A 113 -5.64 12.86 -1.25
CA GLY A 113 -4.92 14.02 -1.76
C GLY A 113 -3.70 14.45 -0.93
N ALA A 114 -2.87 15.29 -1.54
CA ALA A 114 -1.59 15.74 -0.99
C ALA A 114 -1.74 16.56 0.31
N ALA A 115 -2.83 17.31 0.47
CA ALA A 115 -3.09 18.11 1.67
C ALA A 115 -3.19 17.25 2.96
N ASN A 116 -3.55 15.98 2.84
CA ASN A 116 -3.68 15.05 3.97
C ASN A 116 -2.44 14.18 4.19
N LYS A 117 -1.39 14.32 3.37
CA LYS A 117 -0.19 13.48 3.44
C LYS A 117 0.46 13.50 4.83
N ALA A 118 0.68 14.68 5.41
CA ALA A 118 1.29 14.80 6.74
C ALA A 118 0.47 14.06 7.82
N GLY A 119 -0.87 14.10 7.73
CA GLY A 119 -1.74 13.37 8.65
C GLY A 119 -1.66 11.85 8.46
N ARG A 120 -1.53 11.36 7.22
CA ARG A 120 -1.32 9.94 6.93
C ARG A 120 0.03 9.47 7.46
N ASP A 121 1.10 10.22 7.22
CA ASP A 121 2.45 9.90 7.70
C ASP A 121 2.48 9.79 9.24
N GLU A 122 1.72 10.62 9.94
CA GLU A 122 1.61 10.54 11.40
C GLU A 122 0.75 9.36 11.88
N LEU A 123 -0.33 9.04 11.18
CA LEU A 123 -1.12 7.84 11.48
C LEU A 123 -0.30 6.57 11.27
N GLU A 124 0.54 6.52 10.25
CA GLU A 124 1.46 5.40 10.00
C GLU A 124 2.44 5.23 11.17
N LYS A 125 3.01 6.31 11.69
CA LYS A 125 3.90 6.24 12.87
C LYS A 125 3.18 5.67 14.10
N HIS A 126 1.92 6.07 14.33
CA HIS A 126 1.13 5.51 15.42
C HIS A 126 0.77 4.05 15.18
N LEU A 127 0.49 3.66 13.93
CA LEU A 127 0.23 2.28 13.56
C LEU A 127 1.46 1.40 13.82
N ARG A 128 2.64 1.84 13.39
CA ARG A 128 3.91 1.13 13.66
C ARG A 128 4.16 0.97 15.16
N ALA A 129 4.00 2.04 15.93
CA ALA A 129 4.13 1.98 17.38
C ALA A 129 3.14 0.99 18.02
N MET A 130 1.89 0.95 17.54
CA MET A 130 0.87 -0.01 18.02
C MET A 130 1.26 -1.47 17.70
N LEU A 131 1.77 -1.73 16.51
CA LEU A 131 2.18 -3.09 16.09
C LEU A 131 3.40 -3.56 16.88
N ASP A 132 4.36 -2.67 17.15
CA ASP A 132 5.53 -2.99 17.99
C ASP A 132 5.13 -3.40 19.41
N LEU A 133 4.09 -2.77 19.98
CA LEU A 133 3.55 -3.14 21.31
C LEU A 133 2.84 -4.50 21.31
N GLY A 134 2.20 -4.84 20.21
CA GLY A 134 1.40 -6.05 20.09
C GLY A 134 2.19 -7.36 20.22
N LYS A 135 3.53 -7.29 20.13
CA LYS A 135 4.40 -8.46 20.32
C LYS A 135 4.40 -8.96 21.78
N ASP A 136 4.16 -8.08 22.74
CA ASP A 136 4.18 -8.37 24.18
C ASP A 136 2.81 -8.29 24.85
N ARG A 137 1.83 -7.65 24.24
CA ARG A 137 0.49 -7.38 24.77
C ARG A 137 -0.56 -7.54 23.69
N THR A 138 -1.07 -8.75 23.48
CA THR A 138 -2.23 -8.96 22.60
C THR A 138 -3.51 -8.83 23.41
N PRO A 139 -4.27 -7.72 23.30
CA PRO A 139 -5.61 -7.69 23.89
C PRO A 139 -6.48 -8.67 23.12
N GLU A 140 -7.27 -9.47 23.82
CA GLU A 140 -8.29 -10.32 23.21
C GLU A 140 -9.37 -9.41 22.61
N ILE A 141 -9.32 -9.24 21.30
CA ILE A 141 -10.37 -8.57 20.55
C ILE A 141 -11.32 -9.63 20.02
N THR A 142 -12.57 -9.54 20.42
CA THR A 142 -13.62 -10.41 19.87
C THR A 142 -13.96 -9.93 18.47
N LEU A 143 -13.55 -10.69 17.47
CA LEU A 143 -13.90 -10.43 16.08
C LEU A 143 -15.36 -10.79 15.79
N ASN A 144 -15.95 -10.14 14.79
CA ASN A 144 -17.29 -10.45 14.30
C ASN A 144 -17.29 -11.76 13.50
N ASN A 145 -17.56 -12.88 14.16
CA ASN A 145 -17.53 -14.20 13.54
C ASN A 145 -18.52 -14.35 12.38
N SER A 146 -19.67 -13.68 12.42
CA SER A 146 -20.64 -13.73 11.32
C SER A 146 -20.09 -13.05 10.06
N LEU A 147 -19.38 -11.93 10.24
CA LEU A 147 -18.72 -11.23 9.14
C LEU A 147 -17.56 -12.05 8.56
N VAL A 148 -16.74 -12.68 9.42
CA VAL A 148 -15.66 -13.58 8.99
C VAL A 148 -16.23 -14.73 8.17
N THR A 149 -17.32 -15.36 8.62
CA THR A 149 -17.96 -16.45 7.89
C THR A 149 -18.49 -15.98 6.52
N SER A 150 -19.18 -14.84 6.47
CA SER A 150 -19.69 -14.28 5.23
C SER A 150 -18.56 -13.93 4.24
N ALA A 151 -17.48 -13.34 4.75
CA ALA A 151 -16.29 -13.04 3.95
C ALA A 151 -15.67 -14.33 3.39
N ARG A 152 -15.47 -15.36 4.21
CA ARG A 152 -14.95 -16.66 3.75
C ARG A 152 -15.83 -17.33 2.69
N GLN A 153 -17.15 -17.28 2.85
CA GLN A 153 -18.09 -17.79 1.83
C GLN A 153 -17.94 -17.04 0.50
N THR A 154 -17.67 -15.74 0.54
CA THR A 154 -17.37 -14.96 -0.68
C THR A 154 -16.06 -15.42 -1.31
N LEU A 155 -15.03 -15.66 -0.50
CA LEU A 155 -13.71 -16.07 -0.97
C LEU A 155 -13.66 -17.49 -1.59
N VAL A 156 -14.53 -18.39 -1.16
CA VAL A 156 -14.65 -19.73 -1.77
C VAL A 156 -15.03 -19.65 -3.25
N ARG A 157 -15.64 -18.56 -3.68
CA ARG A 157 -15.99 -18.30 -5.09
C ARG A 157 -14.78 -17.89 -5.95
N LEU A 158 -13.68 -17.43 -5.35
CA LEU A 158 -12.46 -17.10 -6.07
C LEU A 158 -11.74 -18.35 -6.53
N SER A 159 -11.27 -18.33 -7.77
CA SER A 159 -10.31 -19.33 -8.24
C SER A 159 -8.98 -19.23 -7.47
N LEU A 160 -8.19 -20.28 -7.48
CA LEU A 160 -6.84 -20.27 -6.90
C LEU A 160 -5.96 -19.18 -7.54
N ALA A 161 -6.13 -18.95 -8.85
CA ALA A 161 -5.41 -17.93 -9.60
C ALA A 161 -5.80 -16.50 -9.15
N ASP A 162 -7.08 -16.23 -8.92
CA ASP A 162 -7.52 -14.93 -8.43
C ASP A 162 -6.94 -14.61 -7.05
N ARG A 163 -6.91 -15.59 -6.16
CA ARG A 163 -6.31 -15.45 -4.83
C ARG A 163 -4.81 -15.20 -4.89
N ALA A 164 -4.10 -16.01 -5.68
CA ALA A 164 -2.66 -15.87 -5.86
C ALA A 164 -2.31 -14.50 -6.46
N PHE A 165 -3.06 -14.05 -7.44
CA PHE A 165 -2.81 -12.77 -8.08
C PHE A 165 -3.07 -11.60 -7.13
N SER A 166 -4.13 -11.69 -6.32
CA SER A 166 -4.41 -10.70 -5.27
C SER A 166 -3.31 -10.64 -4.22
N MET A 167 -2.75 -11.80 -3.82
CA MET A 167 -1.59 -11.83 -2.91
C MET A 167 -0.39 -11.09 -3.51
N ILE A 168 -0.03 -11.41 -4.76
CA ILE A 168 1.11 -10.78 -5.46
C ILE A 168 0.90 -9.26 -5.54
N LYS A 169 -0.30 -8.82 -5.91
CA LYS A 169 -0.63 -7.38 -5.97
C LYS A 169 -0.58 -6.72 -4.59
N GLY A 170 -1.12 -7.37 -3.57
CA GLY A 170 -1.17 -6.83 -2.21
C GLY A 170 0.20 -6.65 -1.57
N GLN A 171 1.18 -7.46 -1.96
CA GLN A 171 2.55 -7.36 -1.46
C GLN A 171 3.44 -6.42 -2.30
N ALA A 172 3.05 -6.08 -3.52
CA ALA A 172 3.84 -5.24 -4.43
C ALA A 172 4.23 -3.87 -3.85
N PRO A 173 3.36 -3.14 -3.11
CA PRO A 173 3.75 -1.87 -2.48
C PRO A 173 4.90 -2.00 -1.48
N SER A 174 5.00 -3.14 -0.77
CA SER A 174 6.07 -3.41 0.21
C SER A 174 7.38 -3.86 -0.44
N ALA A 175 7.35 -4.20 -1.72
CA ALA A 175 8.52 -4.70 -2.46
C ALA A 175 9.50 -3.59 -2.88
N GLY A 176 9.21 -2.32 -2.59
CA GLY A 176 10.07 -1.19 -2.96
C GLY A 176 10.16 -0.94 -4.46
N LEU A 177 9.15 -1.38 -5.22
CA LEU A 177 9.08 -1.13 -6.66
C LEU A 177 8.87 0.36 -6.92
N VAL A 178 9.62 0.89 -7.88
CA VAL A 178 9.51 2.30 -8.28
C VAL A 178 8.45 2.44 -9.35
N ASP A 179 7.50 3.34 -9.12
CA ASP A 179 6.50 3.68 -10.12
C ASP A 179 7.16 4.38 -11.32
N TRP A 180 6.71 4.04 -12.51
CA TRP A 180 7.10 4.78 -13.69
C TRP A 180 6.31 6.08 -13.78
N SER A 181 6.99 7.19 -14.06
CA SER A 181 6.38 8.51 -14.21
C SER A 181 6.61 9.06 -15.60
N ILE A 182 5.57 9.69 -16.17
CA ILE A 182 5.68 10.34 -17.49
C ILE A 182 6.69 11.49 -17.48
N THR A 183 6.82 12.20 -16.37
CA THR A 183 7.74 13.33 -16.21
C THR A 183 9.19 12.85 -16.14
N ASP A 184 9.47 11.75 -15.46
CA ASP A 184 10.80 11.15 -15.41
C ASP A 184 11.19 10.60 -16.79
N ALA A 185 10.25 9.93 -17.45
CA ALA A 185 10.46 9.36 -18.78
C ALA A 185 10.67 10.43 -19.86
N GLY A 186 9.85 11.47 -19.87
CA GLY A 186 9.93 12.54 -20.89
C GLY A 186 10.91 13.66 -20.56
N GLY A 187 11.33 13.80 -19.27
CA GLY A 187 12.26 14.81 -18.81
C GLY A 187 11.62 16.18 -18.56
N LEU A 188 12.45 17.19 -18.33
CA LEU A 188 12.06 18.53 -17.85
C LEU A 188 10.99 19.23 -18.70
N ASP A 189 11.00 19.00 -20.01
CA ASP A 189 10.08 19.65 -20.94
C ASP A 189 8.79 18.86 -21.21
N THR A 190 8.54 17.79 -20.45
CA THR A 190 7.34 16.95 -20.60
C THR A 190 6.06 17.77 -20.53
N ALA A 191 5.95 18.64 -19.53
CA ALA A 191 4.80 19.52 -19.33
C ALA A 191 4.64 20.57 -20.44
N ASN A 192 5.67 20.86 -21.23
CA ASN A 192 5.57 21.76 -22.37
C ASN A 192 4.94 21.07 -23.59
N VAL A 193 5.10 19.74 -23.72
CA VAL A 193 4.70 18.95 -24.88
C VAL A 193 3.41 18.19 -24.66
N PHE A 194 3.21 17.66 -23.44
CA PHE A 194 2.07 16.83 -23.09
C PHE A 194 1.12 17.53 -22.11
N GLU A 195 -0.14 17.16 -22.16
CA GLU A 195 -1.16 17.54 -21.18
C GLU A 195 -2.11 16.35 -20.93
N THR A 196 -2.78 16.35 -19.79
CA THR A 196 -3.82 15.38 -19.50
C THR A 196 -5.14 15.77 -20.20
N VAL A 197 -5.93 14.78 -20.56
CA VAL A 197 -7.21 14.99 -21.23
C VAL A 197 -8.22 15.68 -20.30
N ASP A 198 -8.16 15.36 -19.01
CA ASP A 198 -9.07 15.87 -17.96
C ASP A 198 -8.58 17.12 -17.26
N GLY A 199 -7.37 17.64 -17.60
CA GLY A 199 -6.77 18.82 -17.01
C GLY A 199 -6.10 18.58 -15.65
N SER A 200 -5.93 17.33 -15.22
CA SER A 200 -5.15 16.99 -14.03
C SER A 200 -3.65 17.31 -14.25
N PRO A 201 -2.84 17.48 -13.18
CA PRO A 201 -1.41 17.67 -13.31
C PRO A 201 -0.74 16.52 -14.06
N ILE A 202 0.17 16.83 -14.98
CA ILE A 202 0.90 15.79 -15.76
C ILE A 202 1.83 14.96 -14.87
N GLU A 203 2.25 15.52 -13.74
CA GLU A 203 3.08 14.89 -12.74
C GLU A 203 2.39 13.70 -12.03
N ASP A 204 1.05 13.70 -12.03
CA ASP A 204 0.25 12.63 -11.43
C ASP A 204 0.06 11.42 -12.37
N VAL A 205 0.61 11.49 -13.60
CA VAL A 205 0.50 10.41 -14.58
C VAL A 205 1.62 9.40 -14.36
N THR A 206 1.27 8.29 -13.70
CA THR A 206 2.20 7.23 -13.31
C THR A 206 1.67 5.84 -13.70
N ILE A 207 2.57 4.87 -13.80
CA ILE A 207 2.27 3.44 -13.85
C ILE A 207 2.82 2.80 -12.58
N PRO A 208 2.02 2.02 -11.84
CA PRO A 208 2.51 1.30 -10.66
C PRO A 208 3.74 0.44 -10.99
N GLY A 209 4.71 0.44 -10.09
CA GLY A 209 5.97 -0.28 -10.27
C GLY A 209 5.81 -1.77 -10.60
N LEU A 210 4.72 -2.39 -10.15
CA LEU A 210 4.36 -3.75 -10.53
C LEU A 210 4.23 -3.93 -12.05
N TYR A 211 3.72 -2.92 -12.78
CA TYR A 211 3.47 -2.96 -14.23
C TYR A 211 4.59 -2.28 -15.04
N THR A 212 5.82 -2.35 -14.54
CA THR A 212 7.05 -1.97 -15.22
C THR A 212 7.85 -3.21 -15.62
N TYR A 213 8.87 -3.04 -16.46
CA TYR A 213 9.81 -4.12 -16.80
C TYR A 213 10.46 -4.71 -15.52
N THR A 214 10.95 -3.86 -14.64
CA THR A 214 11.57 -4.29 -13.37
C THR A 214 10.57 -5.00 -12.48
N GLY A 215 9.34 -4.48 -12.37
CA GLY A 215 8.26 -5.12 -11.60
C GLY A 215 7.91 -6.51 -12.13
N PHE A 216 7.94 -6.72 -13.44
CA PHE A 216 7.73 -8.04 -14.03
C PHE A 216 8.90 -8.98 -13.73
N GLN A 217 10.13 -8.57 -14.06
CA GLN A 217 11.30 -9.45 -14.03
C GLN A 217 11.79 -9.73 -12.59
N ALA A 218 11.91 -8.70 -11.77
CA ALA A 218 12.50 -8.82 -10.45
C ALA A 218 11.49 -9.13 -9.34
N TYR A 219 10.20 -8.97 -9.59
CA TYR A 219 9.19 -9.20 -8.55
C TYR A 219 8.16 -10.23 -9.00
N PHE A 220 7.40 -9.98 -10.09
CA PHE A 220 6.28 -10.85 -10.47
C PHE A 220 6.73 -12.30 -10.76
N LEU A 221 7.82 -12.49 -11.49
CA LEU A 221 8.33 -13.84 -11.80
C LEU A 221 8.83 -14.57 -10.54
N ASP A 222 9.46 -13.87 -9.60
CA ASP A 222 9.87 -14.47 -8.32
C ASP A 222 8.65 -14.87 -7.48
N GLN A 223 7.63 -14.01 -7.41
CA GLN A 223 6.39 -14.32 -6.73
C GLN A 223 5.63 -15.48 -7.40
N LEU A 224 5.67 -15.56 -8.73
CA LEU A 224 5.08 -16.64 -9.49
C LEU A 224 5.71 -18.00 -9.12
N ALA A 225 7.02 -18.03 -8.90
CA ALA A 225 7.73 -19.25 -8.48
C ALA A 225 7.38 -19.67 -7.04
N ALA A 226 7.17 -18.69 -6.14
CA ALA A 226 6.88 -18.93 -4.73
C ALA A 226 5.39 -19.07 -4.41
N VAL A 227 4.50 -18.83 -5.35
CA VAL A 227 3.06 -18.66 -5.10
C VAL A 227 2.38 -19.89 -4.50
N ALA A 228 2.82 -21.07 -4.86
CA ALA A 228 2.25 -22.32 -4.35
C ALA A 228 2.48 -22.45 -2.83
N ASP A 229 3.70 -22.18 -2.38
CA ASP A 229 4.07 -22.23 -0.96
C ASP A 229 3.37 -21.12 -0.18
N ASN A 230 3.28 -19.93 -0.75
CA ASN A 230 2.59 -18.78 -0.15
C ASN A 230 1.09 -19.05 0.03
N LEU A 231 0.42 -19.62 -0.98
CA LEU A 231 -0.99 -20.00 -0.89
C LEU A 231 -1.23 -21.03 0.21
N GLN A 232 -0.33 -21.99 0.36
CA GLN A 232 -0.42 -22.99 1.41
C GLN A 232 -0.24 -22.33 2.80
N ALA A 233 0.71 -21.42 2.93
CA ALA A 233 0.95 -20.67 4.17
C ALA A 233 -0.23 -19.76 4.55
N GLU A 234 -1.01 -19.28 3.58
CA GLU A 234 -2.15 -18.37 3.79
C GLU A 234 -3.52 -19.06 3.87
N ASN A 235 -3.58 -20.38 3.81
CA ASN A 235 -4.84 -21.14 3.92
C ASN A 235 -5.66 -20.84 5.18
N TRP A 236 -5.02 -20.33 6.25
CA TRP A 236 -5.69 -19.91 7.48
C TRP A 236 -6.72 -18.78 7.27
N VAL A 237 -6.54 -17.91 6.26
CA VAL A 237 -7.50 -16.85 5.92
C VAL A 237 -8.83 -17.46 5.48
N LEU A 238 -8.78 -18.55 4.71
CA LEU A 238 -9.96 -19.20 4.13
C LEU A 238 -10.67 -20.16 5.10
N GLY A 239 -9.98 -20.59 6.14
CA GLY A 239 -10.47 -21.66 7.04
C GLY A 239 -10.48 -23.05 6.37
N GLU A 240 -11.07 -24.03 7.05
CA GLU A 240 -11.05 -25.44 6.61
C GLU A 240 -11.85 -25.68 5.31
N GLU A 241 -12.86 -24.85 5.02
CA GLU A 241 -13.73 -25.04 3.85
C GLU A 241 -13.01 -24.74 2.52
N GLY A 242 -11.93 -23.96 2.55
CA GLY A 242 -11.16 -23.58 1.36
C GLY A 242 -10.16 -24.63 0.85
N LYS A 243 -9.90 -25.68 1.61
CA LYS A 243 -8.82 -26.63 1.35
C LYS A 243 -9.12 -27.70 0.26
N ALA A 244 -10.37 -27.98 -0.04
CA ALA A 244 -10.76 -29.19 -0.75
C ALA A 244 -10.63 -29.19 -2.29
N SER A 245 -10.29 -28.06 -2.93
CA SER A 245 -10.32 -27.95 -4.41
C SER A 245 -8.97 -27.65 -5.08
N VAL A 246 -7.86 -27.80 -4.36
CA VAL A 246 -6.60 -27.13 -4.67
C VAL A 246 -5.73 -27.83 -5.72
N ASP A 247 -5.64 -29.16 -5.72
CA ASP A 247 -4.60 -29.87 -6.51
C ASP A 247 -4.73 -29.74 -8.04
N GLN A 248 -5.95 -29.74 -8.57
CA GLN A 248 -6.15 -29.62 -10.03
C GLN A 248 -5.89 -28.20 -10.55
N GLN A 249 -6.09 -27.20 -9.71
CA GLN A 249 -5.89 -25.80 -10.09
C GLN A 249 -4.40 -25.40 -10.12
N PHE A 250 -3.53 -26.11 -9.37
CA PHE A 250 -2.09 -25.83 -9.38
C PHE A 250 -1.43 -26.09 -10.75
N ALA A 251 -1.86 -27.10 -11.48
CA ALA A 251 -1.26 -27.44 -12.77
C ALA A 251 -1.37 -26.32 -13.83
N VAL A 252 -2.38 -25.45 -13.71
CA VAL A 252 -2.64 -24.35 -14.65
C VAL A 252 -2.40 -22.98 -14.04
N LEU A 253 -2.07 -22.93 -12.74
CA LEU A 253 -1.96 -21.70 -11.96
C LEU A 253 -1.00 -20.70 -12.59
N GLY A 254 0.21 -21.12 -12.94
CA GLY A 254 1.23 -20.23 -13.51
C GLY A 254 0.78 -19.57 -14.82
N ARG A 255 0.11 -20.34 -15.70
CA ARG A 255 -0.44 -19.80 -16.96
C ARG A 255 -1.53 -18.77 -16.69
N ASN A 256 -2.45 -19.08 -15.79
CA ASN A 256 -3.54 -18.18 -15.45
C ASN A 256 -3.02 -16.87 -14.85
N LEU A 257 -2.00 -16.94 -13.98
CA LEU A 257 -1.37 -15.76 -13.39
C LEU A 257 -0.68 -14.87 -14.42
N LEU A 258 0.04 -15.46 -15.38
CA LEU A 258 0.64 -14.73 -16.49
C LEU A 258 -0.41 -14.06 -17.37
N ASP A 259 -1.52 -14.73 -17.65
CA ASP A 259 -2.63 -14.15 -18.43
C ASP A 259 -3.32 -12.99 -17.69
N MET A 260 -3.51 -13.12 -16.37
CA MET A 260 -4.05 -12.05 -15.52
C MET A 260 -3.10 -10.85 -15.47
N TYR A 261 -1.82 -11.09 -15.23
CA TYR A 261 -0.81 -10.03 -15.25
C TYR A 261 -0.80 -9.29 -16.58
N ARG A 262 -0.74 -10.01 -17.70
CA ARG A 262 -0.77 -9.42 -19.04
C ARG A 262 -1.97 -8.53 -19.26
N LYS A 263 -3.15 -8.99 -18.82
CA LYS A 263 -4.40 -8.21 -18.95
C LYS A 263 -4.34 -6.90 -18.16
N GLU A 264 -3.92 -6.95 -16.90
CA GLU A 264 -3.82 -5.75 -16.06
C GLU A 264 -2.68 -4.83 -16.49
N PHE A 265 -1.53 -5.38 -16.87
CA PHE A 265 -0.44 -4.62 -17.46
C PHE A 265 -0.90 -3.83 -18.69
N THR A 266 -1.55 -4.50 -19.64
CA THR A 266 -2.06 -3.84 -20.84
C THR A 266 -3.08 -2.77 -20.49
N ALA A 267 -4.02 -3.06 -19.59
CA ALA A 267 -5.03 -2.08 -19.16
C ALA A 267 -4.40 -0.83 -18.51
N ALA A 268 -3.38 -0.99 -17.67
CA ALA A 268 -2.70 0.13 -17.01
C ALA A 268 -2.01 1.06 -18.04
N TRP A 269 -1.31 0.48 -19.02
CA TRP A 269 -0.66 1.27 -20.07
C TRP A 269 -1.67 1.90 -21.04
N GLU A 270 -2.74 1.20 -21.41
CA GLU A 270 -3.82 1.75 -22.25
C GLU A 270 -4.55 2.90 -21.55
N GLU A 271 -4.81 2.77 -20.26
CA GLU A 271 -5.41 3.85 -19.45
C GLU A 271 -4.52 5.09 -19.41
N LEU A 272 -3.19 4.91 -19.19
CA LEU A 272 -2.24 6.01 -19.22
C LEU A 272 -2.26 6.73 -20.57
N PHE A 273 -2.18 5.99 -21.68
CA PHE A 273 -2.23 6.59 -23.01
C PHE A 273 -3.57 7.29 -23.30
N GLY A 274 -4.65 6.79 -22.73
CA GLY A 274 -5.97 7.44 -22.83
C GLY A 274 -6.04 8.77 -22.04
N LYS A 275 -5.22 8.92 -20.99
CA LYS A 275 -5.18 10.13 -20.17
C LYS A 275 -4.30 11.24 -20.74
N VAL A 276 -3.36 10.92 -21.64
CA VAL A 276 -2.35 11.86 -22.10
C VAL A 276 -2.55 12.21 -23.58
N ARG A 277 -2.38 13.48 -23.90
CA ARG A 277 -2.37 13.96 -25.28
C ARG A 277 -1.27 14.99 -25.50
N LEU A 278 -0.90 15.18 -26.76
CA LEU A 278 -0.01 16.28 -27.13
C LEU A 278 -0.74 17.63 -26.99
N LYS A 279 -0.06 18.60 -26.42
CA LYS A 279 -0.51 19.99 -26.45
C LYS A 279 -0.62 20.48 -27.90
N ARG A 280 -1.52 21.45 -28.10
CA ARG A 280 -1.61 22.10 -29.41
C ARG A 280 -0.28 22.78 -29.76
N MET A 281 0.32 22.36 -30.86
CA MET A 281 1.56 22.91 -31.35
C MET A 281 1.27 24.00 -32.39
N SER A 282 1.74 25.24 -32.13
CA SER A 282 1.59 26.38 -33.02
C SER A 282 2.86 27.22 -32.99
N ALA A 283 3.15 27.92 -34.08
CA ALA A 283 4.25 28.86 -34.15
C ALA A 283 3.98 30.16 -33.35
N ASP A 284 2.73 30.41 -32.93
CA ASP A 284 2.33 31.55 -32.16
C ASP A 284 2.63 31.41 -30.66
N LYS A 285 2.97 32.50 -30.00
CA LYS A 285 3.16 32.50 -28.55
C LYS A 285 1.80 32.30 -27.83
N PRO A 286 1.75 31.54 -26.71
CA PRO A 286 2.85 30.84 -26.04
C PRO A 286 3.11 29.41 -26.61
N GLN A 287 2.34 28.94 -27.58
CA GLN A 287 2.35 27.55 -28.06
C GLN A 287 3.63 27.15 -28.78
N TYR A 288 4.46 28.12 -29.20
CA TYR A 288 5.76 27.80 -29.80
C TYR A 288 6.71 27.02 -28.87
N LEU A 289 6.52 27.14 -27.54
CA LEU A 289 7.31 26.36 -26.57
C LEU A 289 7.10 24.85 -26.74
N ALA A 290 5.87 24.43 -27.01
CA ALA A 290 5.57 23.03 -27.27
C ALA A 290 6.29 22.52 -28.53
N ILE A 291 6.27 23.29 -29.61
CA ILE A 291 6.97 22.96 -30.87
C ILE A 291 8.49 22.94 -30.67
N ALA A 292 9.04 23.90 -29.96
CA ALA A 292 10.47 23.98 -29.69
C ALA A 292 10.95 22.79 -28.86
N ALA A 293 10.24 22.45 -27.78
CA ALA A 293 10.54 21.29 -26.96
C ALA A 293 10.37 19.96 -27.72
N ALA A 294 9.29 19.82 -28.50
CA ALA A 294 9.02 18.63 -29.30
C ALA A 294 10.04 18.38 -30.40
N SER A 295 10.63 19.45 -30.95
CA SER A 295 11.62 19.37 -32.03
C SER A 295 13.09 19.38 -31.55
N SER A 296 13.32 19.46 -30.25
CA SER A 296 14.66 19.43 -29.66
C SER A 296 15.37 18.10 -29.88
N ALA A 297 16.70 18.09 -29.80
CA ALA A 297 17.51 16.85 -29.90
C ALA A 297 17.13 15.88 -28.73
N ASP A 298 16.76 16.40 -27.57
CA ASP A 298 16.31 15.68 -26.40
C ASP A 298 14.78 15.79 -26.23
N SER A 299 14.06 15.52 -27.32
CA SER A 299 12.59 15.67 -27.38
C SER A 299 11.88 14.77 -26.36
N PRO A 300 10.96 15.32 -25.54
CA PRO A 300 10.13 14.53 -24.63
C PRO A 300 9.34 13.42 -25.32
N ILE A 301 8.94 13.63 -26.58
CA ILE A 301 8.24 12.61 -27.38
C ILE A 301 9.15 11.40 -27.61
N ARG A 302 10.38 11.63 -28.05
CA ARG A 302 11.34 10.56 -28.31
C ARG A 302 11.70 9.81 -27.03
N ARG A 303 12.03 10.55 -25.98
CA ARG A 303 12.35 9.97 -24.67
C ARG A 303 11.21 9.11 -24.13
N LEU A 304 9.96 9.59 -24.25
CA LEU A 304 8.78 8.85 -23.83
C LEU A 304 8.62 7.55 -24.62
N ILE A 305 8.75 7.60 -25.95
CA ILE A 305 8.66 6.41 -26.82
C ILE A 305 9.75 5.39 -26.45
N ASP A 306 10.97 5.84 -26.25
CA ASP A 306 12.10 4.97 -25.89
C ASP A 306 11.88 4.34 -24.49
N SER A 307 11.38 5.12 -23.54
CA SER A 307 11.06 4.64 -22.18
C SER A 307 9.92 3.63 -22.20
N VAL A 308 8.81 3.94 -22.85
CA VAL A 308 7.67 3.01 -22.98
C VAL A 308 8.08 1.72 -23.67
N ASN A 309 8.87 1.82 -24.76
CA ASN A 309 9.35 0.65 -25.47
C ASN A 309 10.24 -0.25 -24.57
N ARG A 310 11.04 0.35 -23.70
CA ARG A 310 11.83 -0.40 -22.69
C ARG A 310 10.94 -1.09 -21.67
N GLU A 311 9.99 -0.36 -21.09
CA GLU A 311 9.10 -0.89 -20.05
C GLU A 311 8.13 -1.96 -20.55
N THR A 312 7.74 -1.91 -21.84
CA THR A 312 6.74 -2.83 -22.40
C THR A 312 7.32 -4.09 -23.05
N ARG A 313 8.63 -4.18 -23.20
CA ARG A 313 9.31 -5.39 -23.72
C ARG A 313 9.63 -6.39 -22.61
N LEU A 314 8.62 -6.91 -21.94
CA LEU A 314 8.77 -7.74 -20.74
C LEU A 314 9.66 -8.98 -20.91
N THR A 315 9.81 -9.52 -22.12
CA THR A 315 10.60 -10.73 -22.40
C THR A 315 11.96 -10.44 -23.04
N ALA A 316 12.30 -9.17 -23.30
CA ALA A 316 13.58 -8.80 -23.87
C ALA A 316 14.65 -8.70 -22.79
N GLU A 317 15.87 -9.18 -23.07
CA GLU A 317 17.03 -8.81 -22.27
C GLU A 317 17.33 -7.32 -22.51
N LEU A 318 17.40 -6.52 -21.44
CA LEU A 318 17.85 -5.14 -21.57
C LEU A 318 19.37 -5.15 -21.79
N PRO A 319 19.90 -4.32 -22.71
CA PRO A 319 21.34 -4.14 -22.82
C PRO A 319 21.88 -3.59 -21.49
N ALA A 320 23.00 -4.18 -21.06
CA ALA A 320 23.70 -3.82 -19.83
C ALA A 320 24.16 -2.35 -19.81
#